data_4c92945abe9174fad12327903597c885
#
_entry.id   4c92945abe9174fad12327903597c885
#
_cell.length_a   1.000
_cell.length_b   1.000
_cell.length_c   1.000
_cell.angle_alpha   90.00
_cell.angle_beta   90.00
_cell.angle_gamma   90.00
#
_symmetry.space_group_name_H-M   'P 1'
#
loop_
_entity.id
_entity.type
_entity.pdbx_description
1 polymer ?
#
loop_
_entity_poly.entity_id
_entity_poly.type
_entity_poly.pdbx_seq_one_letter_code
_entity_poly.pdbx_strand_id
1 'polypeptide(L)'
;MKAVIMAGGKGTRISELFPDIPKPMIPVCGVPVLEREILSLKKQGFTDIILTVGYKADIIIRHFGNGKKYGVHIEYFVEKEPLGNAGALFKIKEKLTEDFLLLNADAMFDVDFNRFVEFHKSHGGLVTLFTHPNSHPYDSGLIIANENGIVQKWLAKEDERPLYYKNRVNAGLHVMSPEILKQNIDTPKIDLDRQLLKPLSGTGKMFCYDSPEYVKDMGTPDRYYAVCEDFKAGHVQGKNLKNKQKAIFLDRDGTINKYVGFLRNINEFELIDGVSEAIKKMNESGYLTIVVTNQPVIARGEVSFEELEDIHNKMETLLGKDGAYIDGLYYCPHHPHKGYEGERPELKIECECRKPKPGMLLKASKDFNIDLSTSWMIGDGENDILAGKNAGCKTVLIGNQDYQQDYTVSSLKEFVDRVL
;
A
#
# COMPACT_ATOMS: atom_id res chain seq x y z
N MET A 1 -15.24 13.32 13.74
CA MET A 1 -13.96 13.49 13.01
C MET A 1 -14.23 14.18 11.68
N LYS A 2 -13.53 15.27 11.40
CA LYS A 2 -13.61 16.02 10.13
C LYS A 2 -12.70 15.42 9.06
N ALA A 3 -13.04 15.64 7.79
CA ALA A 3 -12.14 15.41 6.67
C ALA A 3 -11.72 16.76 6.08
N VAL A 4 -10.42 16.97 5.90
CA VAL A 4 -9.85 18.12 5.19
C VAL A 4 -9.34 17.64 3.85
N ILE A 5 -9.81 18.23 2.76
CA ILE A 5 -9.39 17.86 1.41
C ILE A 5 -8.65 19.06 0.79
N MET A 6 -7.39 18.84 0.42
CA MET A 6 -6.54 19.87 -0.15
C MET A 6 -6.74 19.97 -1.67
N ALA A 7 -7.53 20.94 -2.10
CA ALA A 7 -7.96 21.13 -3.49
C ALA A 7 -7.45 22.44 -4.13
N GLY A 8 -6.37 23.06 -3.59
CA GLY A 8 -5.86 24.37 -4.01
C GLY A 8 -4.89 24.33 -5.20
N GLY A 9 -4.39 23.16 -5.60
CA GLY A 9 -3.31 22.99 -6.57
C GLY A 9 -3.69 23.32 -8.04
N LYS A 10 -2.73 23.85 -8.83
CA LYS A 10 -2.93 24.19 -10.24
C LYS A 10 -2.93 22.99 -11.20
N GLY A 11 -2.29 21.86 -10.85
CA GLY A 11 -2.28 20.64 -11.67
C GLY A 11 -1.64 20.80 -13.05
N THR A 12 -0.49 21.43 -13.17
CA THR A 12 0.12 21.88 -14.45
C THR A 12 0.40 20.76 -15.45
N ARG A 13 0.76 19.54 -15.00
CA ARG A 13 1.12 18.41 -15.89
C ARG A 13 -0.08 17.78 -16.62
N ILE A 14 -1.25 17.79 -15.99
CA ILE A 14 -2.50 17.24 -16.57
C ILE A 14 -3.32 18.32 -17.31
N SER A 15 -2.96 19.60 -17.17
CA SER A 15 -3.69 20.73 -17.77
C SER A 15 -3.71 20.71 -19.29
N GLU A 16 -2.82 19.98 -19.96
CA GLU A 16 -2.86 19.80 -21.42
C GLU A 16 -4.15 19.11 -21.88
N LEU A 17 -4.64 18.12 -21.12
CA LEU A 17 -5.91 17.45 -21.41
C LEU A 17 -7.14 18.24 -20.93
N PHE A 18 -6.98 19.01 -19.85
CA PHE A 18 -8.08 19.71 -19.18
C PHE A 18 -7.71 21.16 -18.84
N PRO A 19 -7.51 22.06 -19.83
CA PRO A 19 -6.97 23.41 -19.61
C PRO A 19 -7.89 24.30 -18.75
N ASP A 20 -9.20 24.06 -18.82
CA ASP A 20 -10.21 24.88 -18.15
C ASP A 20 -10.78 24.28 -16.86
N ILE A 21 -10.36 23.08 -16.49
CA ILE A 21 -10.88 22.34 -15.32
C ILE A 21 -9.79 22.28 -14.25
N PRO A 22 -10.06 22.69 -12.99
CA PRO A 22 -9.10 22.46 -11.91
C PRO A 22 -8.96 20.98 -11.63
N LYS A 23 -7.75 20.51 -11.26
CA LYS A 23 -7.43 19.08 -11.12
C LYS A 23 -8.45 18.26 -10.31
N PRO A 24 -8.98 18.75 -9.17
CA PRO A 24 -10.02 18.04 -8.42
C PRO A 24 -11.34 17.81 -9.17
N MET A 25 -11.58 18.60 -10.23
CA MET A 25 -12.81 18.51 -11.02
C MET A 25 -12.63 17.69 -12.32
N ILE A 26 -11.46 17.11 -12.56
CA ILE A 26 -11.23 16.22 -13.70
C ILE A 26 -12.16 15.02 -13.60
N PRO A 27 -12.95 14.71 -14.65
CA PRO A 27 -13.91 13.62 -14.59
C PRO A 27 -13.24 12.26 -14.80
N VAL A 28 -13.47 11.32 -13.90
CA VAL A 28 -13.19 9.90 -14.10
C VAL A 28 -14.51 9.23 -14.48
N CYS A 29 -14.62 8.75 -15.71
CA CYS A 29 -15.87 8.19 -16.25
C CYS A 29 -17.10 9.09 -15.99
N GLY A 30 -16.97 10.39 -16.33
CA GLY A 30 -18.06 11.36 -16.28
C GLY A 30 -18.35 12.01 -14.94
N VAL A 31 -17.68 11.60 -13.84
CA VAL A 31 -17.88 12.15 -12.50
C VAL A 31 -16.57 12.75 -11.97
N PRO A 32 -16.54 14.00 -11.48
CA PRO A 32 -15.35 14.62 -10.92
C PRO A 32 -14.69 13.75 -9.83
N VAL A 33 -13.34 13.69 -9.81
CA VAL A 33 -12.63 12.89 -8.80
C VAL A 33 -12.97 13.34 -7.39
N LEU A 34 -13.02 14.63 -7.11
CA LEU A 34 -13.41 15.18 -5.81
C LEU A 34 -14.83 14.79 -5.40
N GLU A 35 -15.76 14.65 -6.35
CA GLU A 35 -17.12 14.18 -6.06
C GLU A 35 -17.08 12.71 -5.62
N ARG A 36 -16.25 11.87 -6.25
CA ARG A 36 -16.05 10.47 -5.85
C ARG A 36 -15.46 10.36 -4.46
N GLU A 37 -14.47 11.19 -4.14
CA GLU A 37 -13.85 11.27 -2.81
C GLU A 37 -14.89 11.64 -1.73
N ILE A 38 -15.68 12.69 -1.96
CA ILE A 38 -16.75 13.13 -1.05
C ILE A 38 -17.79 12.01 -0.85
N LEU A 39 -18.20 11.33 -1.91
CA LEU A 39 -19.15 10.23 -1.82
C LEU A 39 -18.58 9.00 -1.09
N SER A 40 -17.28 8.71 -1.26
CA SER A 40 -16.59 7.65 -0.51
C SER A 40 -16.53 7.96 0.99
N LEU A 41 -16.17 9.19 1.36
CA LEU A 41 -16.19 9.67 2.74
C LEU A 41 -17.60 9.59 3.35
N LYS A 42 -18.61 10.08 2.64
CA LYS A 42 -20.01 10.04 3.10
C LYS A 42 -20.48 8.62 3.41
N LYS A 43 -20.20 7.67 2.50
CA LYS A 43 -20.57 6.25 2.68
C LYS A 43 -20.01 5.64 3.97
N GLN A 44 -18.94 6.24 4.50
CA GLN A 44 -18.21 5.75 5.68
C GLN A 44 -18.47 6.61 6.93
N GLY A 45 -19.41 7.60 6.84
CA GLY A 45 -19.84 8.42 7.97
C GLY A 45 -19.05 9.72 8.16
N PHE A 46 -18.09 10.03 7.27
CA PHE A 46 -17.34 11.29 7.29
C PHE A 46 -18.14 12.35 6.51
N THR A 47 -19.03 13.05 7.21
CA THR A 47 -19.97 14.00 6.59
C THR A 47 -19.64 15.47 6.84
N ASP A 48 -18.64 15.78 7.66
CA ASP A 48 -18.18 17.14 7.97
C ASP A 48 -16.83 17.37 7.28
N ILE A 49 -16.84 18.15 6.20
CA ILE A 49 -15.74 18.27 5.25
C ILE A 49 -15.29 19.74 5.15
N ILE A 50 -13.99 19.98 5.20
CA ILE A 50 -13.39 21.28 4.88
C ILE A 50 -12.63 21.14 3.58
N LEU A 51 -12.98 21.92 2.56
CA LEU A 51 -12.24 22.02 1.31
C LEU A 51 -11.32 23.23 1.35
N THR A 52 -10.00 23.01 1.25
CA THR A 52 -9.08 24.12 1.00
C THR A 52 -8.95 24.29 -0.51
N VAL A 53 -9.33 25.44 -1.03
CA VAL A 53 -9.41 25.72 -2.47
C VAL A 53 -8.62 26.97 -2.83
N GLY A 54 -8.06 27.02 -4.02
CA GLY A 54 -7.27 28.14 -4.51
C GLY A 54 -7.50 28.37 -6.00
N TYR A 55 -6.78 27.69 -6.87
CA TYR A 55 -6.92 27.83 -8.32
C TYR A 55 -8.33 27.44 -8.80
N LYS A 56 -9.03 28.37 -9.50
CA LYS A 56 -10.41 28.18 -9.99
C LYS A 56 -11.39 27.71 -8.91
N ALA A 57 -11.24 28.23 -7.69
CA ALA A 57 -12.09 27.89 -6.53
C ALA A 57 -13.58 28.04 -6.78
N ASP A 58 -13.96 29.03 -7.61
CA ASP A 58 -15.36 29.31 -7.98
C ASP A 58 -16.04 28.13 -8.69
N ILE A 59 -15.31 27.35 -9.49
CA ILE A 59 -15.82 26.15 -10.16
C ILE A 59 -16.17 25.08 -9.11
N ILE A 60 -15.27 24.83 -8.16
CA ILE A 60 -15.46 23.85 -7.09
C ILE A 60 -16.64 24.28 -6.18
N ILE A 61 -16.63 25.54 -5.72
CA ILE A 61 -17.68 26.07 -4.82
C ILE A 61 -19.05 26.03 -5.49
N ARG A 62 -19.13 26.39 -6.79
CA ARG A 62 -20.40 26.38 -7.54
C ARG A 62 -20.93 24.95 -7.72
N HIS A 63 -20.05 23.97 -7.93
CA HIS A 63 -20.45 22.57 -8.13
C HIS A 63 -20.98 21.92 -6.86
N PHE A 64 -20.28 22.09 -5.73
CA PHE A 64 -20.60 21.40 -4.49
C PHE A 64 -21.53 22.21 -3.55
N GLY A 65 -21.55 23.54 -3.65
CA GLY A 65 -22.32 24.41 -2.76
C GLY A 65 -21.94 24.13 -1.28
N ASN A 66 -22.91 24.01 -0.41
CA ASN A 66 -22.68 23.64 1.00
C ASN A 66 -22.66 22.12 1.25
N GLY A 67 -22.62 21.31 0.21
CA GLY A 67 -22.59 19.85 0.30
C GLY A 67 -23.93 19.15 0.51
N LYS A 68 -25.01 19.88 0.77
CA LYS A 68 -26.33 19.30 1.11
C LYS A 68 -26.85 18.34 0.02
N LYS A 69 -26.61 18.64 -1.26
CA LYS A 69 -26.97 17.80 -2.41
C LYS A 69 -26.31 16.42 -2.33
N TYR A 70 -25.12 16.33 -1.75
CA TYR A 70 -24.33 15.11 -1.60
C TYR A 70 -24.53 14.43 -0.23
N GLY A 71 -25.32 15.03 0.66
CA GLY A 71 -25.60 14.53 2.01
C GLY A 71 -24.41 14.71 2.96
N VAL A 72 -23.65 15.77 2.76
CA VAL A 72 -22.51 16.18 3.61
C VAL A 72 -22.62 17.66 3.94
N HIS A 73 -21.86 18.13 4.91
CA HIS A 73 -21.65 19.55 5.20
C HIS A 73 -20.26 19.94 4.70
N ILE A 74 -20.17 20.94 3.81
CA ILE A 74 -18.92 21.44 3.25
C ILE A 74 -18.69 22.88 3.68
N GLU A 75 -17.56 23.10 4.36
CA GLU A 75 -16.98 24.42 4.58
C GLU A 75 -15.81 24.65 3.62
N TYR A 76 -15.59 25.90 3.23
CA TYR A 76 -14.49 26.28 2.34
C TYR A 76 -13.48 27.17 3.05
N PHE A 77 -12.21 26.89 2.81
CA PHE A 77 -11.14 27.85 3.04
C PHE A 77 -10.55 28.24 1.66
N VAL A 78 -10.75 29.50 1.28
CA VAL A 78 -10.28 30.03 -0.01
C VAL A 78 -8.91 30.68 0.17
N GLU A 79 -7.89 30.11 -0.43
CA GLU A 79 -6.53 30.69 -0.45
C GLU A 79 -6.51 31.92 -1.37
N LYS A 80 -6.23 33.10 -0.79
CA LYS A 80 -6.07 34.34 -1.57
C LYS A 80 -4.70 34.40 -2.25
N GLU A 81 -3.71 33.74 -1.68
CA GLU A 81 -2.35 33.56 -2.17
C GLU A 81 -1.88 32.15 -1.86
N PRO A 82 -0.92 31.58 -2.61
CA PRO A 82 -0.44 30.23 -2.38
C PRO A 82 0.23 30.07 -1.02
N LEU A 83 -0.34 29.20 -0.18
CA LEU A 83 0.18 28.92 1.17
C LEU A 83 1.07 27.66 1.23
N GLY A 84 1.39 27.02 0.10
CA GLY A 84 1.96 25.70 0.04
C GLY A 84 0.86 24.64 0.18
N ASN A 85 1.27 23.37 0.30
CA ASN A 85 0.30 22.28 0.43
C ASN A 85 -0.18 22.04 1.89
N ALA A 86 0.37 22.74 2.89
CA ALA A 86 -0.07 22.61 4.29
C ALA A 86 -0.39 23.95 4.99
N GLY A 87 -0.11 25.09 4.39
CA GLY A 87 -0.31 26.38 5.06
C GLY A 87 -1.77 26.70 5.39
N ALA A 88 -2.70 26.19 4.56
CA ALA A 88 -4.13 26.31 4.82
C ALA A 88 -4.53 25.63 6.14
N LEU A 89 -3.90 24.51 6.55
CA LEU A 89 -4.18 23.82 7.81
C LEU A 89 -3.98 24.71 9.01
N PHE A 90 -2.91 25.52 9.03
CA PHE A 90 -2.63 26.46 10.11
C PHE A 90 -3.62 27.61 10.17
N LYS A 91 -4.26 27.95 9.05
CA LYS A 91 -5.33 29.00 9.02
C LYS A 91 -6.67 28.48 9.52
N ILE A 92 -6.91 27.18 9.44
CA ILE A 92 -8.15 26.54 9.88
C ILE A 92 -7.97 25.74 11.18
N LYS A 93 -6.81 25.81 11.85
CA LYS A 93 -6.47 24.99 13.03
C LYS A 93 -7.51 25.05 14.14
N GLU A 94 -8.14 26.21 14.37
CA GLU A 94 -9.18 26.39 15.39
C GLU A 94 -10.45 25.57 15.11
N LYS A 95 -10.65 25.09 13.87
CA LYS A 95 -11.73 24.20 13.48
C LYS A 95 -11.40 22.72 13.62
N LEU A 96 -10.12 22.40 13.84
CA LEU A 96 -9.57 21.05 13.94
C LEU A 96 -9.27 20.75 15.42
N THR A 97 -10.30 20.40 16.18
CA THR A 97 -10.22 20.19 17.64
C THR A 97 -10.07 18.74 18.07
N GLU A 98 -10.16 17.83 17.13
CA GLU A 98 -9.98 16.38 17.29
C GLU A 98 -9.19 15.84 16.11
N ASP A 99 -8.76 14.58 16.17
CA ASP A 99 -8.11 13.91 15.04
C ASP A 99 -8.93 14.07 13.76
N PHE A 100 -8.25 14.28 12.63
CA PHE A 100 -8.91 14.56 11.35
C PHE A 100 -8.24 13.78 10.22
N LEU A 101 -9.02 13.48 9.18
CA LEU A 101 -8.50 12.99 7.91
C LEU A 101 -7.95 14.17 7.10
N LEU A 102 -6.77 13.98 6.50
CA LEU A 102 -6.19 14.90 5.52
C LEU A 102 -5.97 14.15 4.21
N LEU A 103 -6.55 14.67 3.12
CA LEU A 103 -6.58 14.03 1.82
C LEU A 103 -6.11 14.99 0.74
N ASN A 104 -5.39 14.46 -0.24
CA ASN A 104 -5.04 15.19 -1.46
C ASN A 104 -6.15 15.00 -2.51
N ALA A 105 -6.75 16.08 -3.00
CA ALA A 105 -7.84 16.07 -3.99
C ALA A 105 -7.36 15.79 -5.44
N ASP A 106 -6.28 15.06 -5.61
CA ASP A 106 -5.66 14.82 -6.91
C ASP A 106 -5.35 13.34 -7.19
N ALA A 107 -5.77 12.47 -6.28
CA ALA A 107 -5.63 11.03 -6.39
C ALA A 107 -7.00 10.33 -6.45
N MET A 108 -7.11 9.33 -7.30
CA MET A 108 -8.25 8.42 -7.23
C MET A 108 -7.99 7.35 -6.17
N PHE A 109 -8.91 7.20 -5.23
CA PHE A 109 -8.84 6.17 -4.20
C PHE A 109 -10.21 5.59 -3.85
N ASP A 110 -10.21 4.37 -3.35
CA ASP A 110 -11.33 3.76 -2.63
C ASP A 110 -10.76 2.87 -1.51
N VAL A 111 -10.79 3.39 -0.28
CA VAL A 111 -10.15 2.79 0.89
C VAL A 111 -11.12 2.71 2.07
N ASP A 112 -10.90 1.76 2.99
CA ASP A 112 -11.64 1.66 4.24
C ASP A 112 -11.08 2.65 5.28
N PHE A 113 -11.60 3.88 5.27
CA PHE A 113 -11.20 4.91 6.23
C PHE A 113 -11.47 4.53 7.69
N ASN A 114 -12.45 3.68 7.97
CA ASN A 114 -12.73 3.29 9.35
C ASN A 114 -11.60 2.40 9.90
N ARG A 115 -11.09 1.44 9.11
CA ARG A 115 -9.89 0.66 9.49
C ARG A 115 -8.66 1.55 9.67
N PHE A 116 -8.47 2.52 8.77
CA PHE A 116 -7.36 3.45 8.82
C PHE A 116 -7.40 4.33 10.09
N VAL A 117 -8.56 4.87 10.44
CA VAL A 117 -8.77 5.66 11.66
C VAL A 117 -8.64 4.80 12.93
N GLU A 118 -9.14 3.57 12.91
CA GLU A 118 -8.99 2.63 14.03
C GLU A 118 -7.51 2.30 14.29
N PHE A 119 -6.74 2.07 13.23
CA PHE A 119 -5.30 1.88 13.34
C PHE A 119 -4.62 3.07 13.99
N HIS A 120 -4.92 4.31 13.55
CA HIS A 120 -4.38 5.53 14.15
C HIS A 120 -4.68 5.61 15.65
N LYS A 121 -5.93 5.40 16.03
CA LYS A 121 -6.37 5.45 17.44
C LYS A 121 -5.69 4.39 18.31
N SER A 122 -5.45 3.19 17.76
CA SER A 122 -4.81 2.10 18.50
C SER A 122 -3.32 2.32 18.76
N HIS A 123 -2.66 3.15 17.95
CA HIS A 123 -1.21 3.43 18.06
C HIS A 123 -0.89 4.75 18.76
N GLY A 124 -1.82 5.72 18.80
CA GLY A 124 -1.68 6.97 19.55
C GLY A 124 -0.62 7.92 19.03
N GLY A 125 -0.28 7.88 17.74
CA GLY A 125 0.68 8.78 17.10
C GLY A 125 0.11 10.17 16.81
N LEU A 126 0.97 11.13 16.44
CA LEU A 126 0.54 12.43 15.93
C LEU A 126 0.05 12.33 14.47
N VAL A 127 0.60 11.41 13.71
CA VAL A 127 0.26 11.18 12.30
C VAL A 127 0.30 9.70 11.99
N THR A 128 -0.68 9.25 11.23
CA THR A 128 -0.62 7.96 10.52
C THR A 128 -0.68 8.23 9.03
N LEU A 129 0.33 7.74 8.31
CA LEU A 129 0.40 7.77 6.85
C LEU A 129 -0.34 6.56 6.31
N PHE A 130 -1.10 6.74 5.24
CA PHE A 130 -1.51 5.60 4.41
C PHE A 130 -0.37 5.28 3.45
N THR A 131 0.18 4.07 3.56
CA THR A 131 1.26 3.60 2.69
C THR A 131 0.79 2.42 1.84
N HIS A 132 1.32 2.33 0.63
CA HIS A 132 0.98 1.27 -0.30
C HIS A 132 2.17 0.89 -1.17
N PRO A 133 2.20 -0.33 -1.76
CA PRO A 133 3.19 -0.69 -2.77
C PRO A 133 2.93 0.11 -4.05
N ASN A 134 4.01 0.43 -4.78
CA ASN A 134 3.94 1.27 -5.97
C ASN A 134 4.66 0.61 -7.16
N SER A 135 4.08 0.68 -8.35
CA SER A 135 4.70 0.19 -9.60
C SER A 135 5.89 1.05 -10.08
N HIS A 136 6.12 2.22 -9.46
CA HIS A 136 7.21 3.14 -9.79
C HIS A 136 7.82 3.77 -8.52
N PRO A 137 8.34 2.94 -7.58
CA PRO A 137 8.85 3.42 -6.30
C PRO A 137 10.05 4.36 -6.43
N TYR A 138 10.78 4.26 -7.55
CA TYR A 138 11.98 5.05 -7.82
C TYR A 138 11.72 6.57 -7.97
N ASP A 139 10.51 7.00 -8.30
CA ASP A 139 10.11 8.40 -8.46
C ASP A 139 9.16 8.91 -7.36
N SER A 140 8.96 8.13 -6.31
CA SER A 140 8.09 8.43 -5.17
C SER A 140 8.88 8.58 -3.86
N GLY A 141 8.32 9.26 -2.87
CA GLY A 141 8.88 9.27 -1.51
C GLY A 141 8.72 7.92 -0.84
N LEU A 142 9.82 7.30 -0.41
CA LEU A 142 9.81 6.01 0.29
C LEU A 142 9.63 6.20 1.79
N ILE A 143 8.82 5.33 2.39
CA ILE A 143 8.62 5.25 3.83
C ILE A 143 9.29 3.98 4.36
N ILE A 144 10.24 4.15 5.25
CA ILE A 144 10.89 3.05 5.97
C ILE A 144 10.33 3.03 7.38
N ALA A 145 9.69 1.94 7.75
CA ALA A 145 9.08 1.73 9.06
C ALA A 145 9.57 0.41 9.66
N ASN A 146 9.54 0.30 10.98
CA ASN A 146 9.81 -0.96 11.66
C ASN A 146 8.58 -1.89 11.64
N GLU A 147 8.71 -3.08 12.23
CA GLU A 147 7.66 -4.10 12.32
C GLU A 147 6.37 -3.63 13.03
N ASN A 148 6.47 -2.62 13.90
CA ASN A 148 5.33 -1.99 14.59
C ASN A 148 4.71 -0.84 13.79
N GLY A 149 5.13 -0.62 12.55
CA GLY A 149 4.64 0.46 11.69
C GLY A 149 5.15 1.85 12.07
N ILE A 150 6.12 1.97 13.00
CA ILE A 150 6.73 3.26 13.37
C ILE A 150 7.66 3.71 12.25
N VAL A 151 7.40 4.88 11.68
CA VAL A 151 8.21 5.44 10.61
C VAL A 151 9.58 5.85 11.13
N GLN A 152 10.61 5.20 10.60
CA GLN A 152 12.03 5.44 10.95
C GLN A 152 12.65 6.48 10.03
N LYS A 153 12.37 6.41 8.73
CA LYS A 153 12.90 7.34 7.74
C LYS A 153 11.84 7.65 6.68
N TRP A 154 11.85 8.90 6.24
CA TRP A 154 11.15 9.36 5.04
C TRP A 154 12.21 9.79 4.03
N LEU A 155 12.31 9.07 2.94
CA LEU A 155 13.25 9.37 1.86
C LEU A 155 12.48 10.05 0.74
N ALA A 156 12.71 11.36 0.57
CA ALA A 156 12.18 12.07 -0.57
C ALA A 156 12.85 11.59 -1.87
N LYS A 157 12.30 11.99 -3.01
CA LYS A 157 12.81 11.57 -4.32
C LYS A 157 14.28 11.94 -4.54
N GLU A 158 14.69 13.09 -4.01
CA GLU A 158 16.04 13.63 -4.11
C GLU A 158 17.03 13.10 -3.05
N ASP A 159 16.53 12.40 -2.03
CA ASP A 159 17.38 11.82 -0.99
C ASP A 159 18.12 10.57 -1.51
N GLU A 160 19.32 10.34 -0.98
CA GLU A 160 20.07 9.11 -1.23
C GLU A 160 19.30 7.91 -0.69
N ARG A 161 19.07 6.92 -1.54
CA ARG A 161 18.32 5.71 -1.21
C ARG A 161 19.26 4.57 -0.87
N PRO A 162 18.86 3.68 0.06
CA PRO A 162 19.55 2.41 0.22
C PRO A 162 19.49 1.61 -1.08
N LEU A 163 20.48 0.74 -1.30
CA LEU A 163 20.55 -0.09 -2.51
C LEU A 163 19.30 -0.98 -2.66
N TYR A 164 18.79 -1.47 -1.55
CA TYR A 164 17.56 -2.27 -1.46
C TYR A 164 16.63 -1.68 -0.42
N TYR A 165 15.34 -1.70 -0.71
CA TYR A 165 14.32 -1.10 0.16
C TYR A 165 12.96 -1.78 -0.03
N LYS A 166 12.16 -1.78 1.03
CA LYS A 166 10.75 -2.17 0.96
C LYS A 166 9.99 -1.16 0.10
N ASN A 167 9.21 -1.65 -0.85
CA ASN A 167 8.44 -0.81 -1.77
C ASN A 167 7.17 -0.29 -1.08
N ARG A 168 7.31 0.77 -0.30
CA ARG A 168 6.19 1.44 0.36
C ARG A 168 6.32 2.95 0.21
N VAL A 169 5.26 3.57 -0.34
CA VAL A 169 5.22 5.01 -0.59
C VAL A 169 4.05 5.65 0.13
N ASN A 170 4.16 6.95 0.43
CA ASN A 170 3.07 7.74 0.99
C ASN A 170 1.99 7.98 -0.07
N ALA A 171 0.74 7.62 0.23
CA ALA A 171 -0.42 7.75 -0.66
C ALA A 171 -1.04 9.16 -0.67
N GLY A 172 -0.58 10.07 0.19
CA GLY A 172 -1.22 11.40 0.34
C GLY A 172 -2.54 11.37 1.12
N LEU A 173 -2.80 10.29 1.85
CA LEU A 173 -3.92 10.14 2.77
C LEU A 173 -3.34 10.01 4.19
N HIS A 174 -3.87 10.81 5.13
CA HIS A 174 -3.33 10.86 6.49
C HIS A 174 -4.45 10.93 7.52
N VAL A 175 -4.22 10.35 8.70
CA VAL A 175 -4.94 10.70 9.92
C VAL A 175 -3.98 11.52 10.78
N MET A 176 -4.43 12.68 11.23
CA MET A 176 -3.60 13.64 11.97
C MET A 176 -4.24 14.07 13.26
N SER A 177 -3.44 14.18 14.32
CA SER A 177 -3.82 14.86 15.55
C SER A 177 -3.67 16.38 15.39
N PRO A 178 -4.59 17.21 15.94
CA PRO A 178 -4.46 18.67 15.96
C PRO A 178 -3.16 19.17 16.60
N GLU A 179 -2.56 18.35 17.46
CA GLU A 179 -1.29 18.67 18.14
C GLU A 179 -0.15 19.01 17.16
N ILE A 180 -0.18 18.44 15.94
CA ILE A 180 0.81 18.73 14.91
C ILE A 180 0.77 20.19 14.46
N LEU A 181 -0.38 20.86 14.58
CA LEU A 181 -0.59 22.27 14.19
C LEU A 181 -0.19 23.28 15.28
N LYS A 182 0.26 22.80 16.45
CA LYS A 182 0.82 23.66 17.51
C LYS A 182 2.27 24.05 17.25
N GLN A 183 2.93 23.43 16.27
CA GLN A 183 4.29 23.79 15.87
C GLN A 183 4.33 25.22 15.33
N ASN A 184 5.37 25.95 15.70
CA ASN A 184 5.59 27.30 15.18
C ASN A 184 6.44 27.21 13.92
N ILE A 185 5.82 27.44 12.74
CA ILE A 185 6.50 27.43 11.46
C ILE A 185 6.49 28.87 10.93
N ASP A 186 7.68 29.48 10.91
CA ASP A 186 7.87 30.88 10.57
C ASP A 186 8.02 31.08 9.05
N THR A 187 7.03 30.59 8.30
CA THR A 187 6.93 30.80 6.84
C THR A 187 5.47 30.74 6.40
N PRO A 188 5.04 31.63 5.49
CA PRO A 188 3.67 31.63 4.98
C PRO A 188 3.36 30.45 4.07
N LYS A 189 4.40 29.86 3.43
CA LYS A 189 4.27 28.70 2.55
C LYS A 189 4.82 27.48 3.26
N ILE A 190 3.94 26.54 3.59
CA ILE A 190 4.30 25.34 4.33
C ILE A 190 4.17 24.12 3.41
N ASP A 191 5.26 23.35 3.34
CA ASP A 191 5.30 22.05 2.67
C ASP A 191 5.01 20.95 3.70
N LEU A 192 3.91 20.19 3.45
CA LEU A 192 3.46 19.13 4.32
C LEU A 192 4.56 18.09 4.58
N ASP A 193 5.13 17.58 3.48
CA ASP A 193 6.07 16.47 3.55
C ASP A 193 7.39 16.89 4.20
N ARG A 194 7.95 18.03 3.79
CA ARG A 194 9.29 18.47 4.21
C ARG A 194 9.31 19.13 5.59
N GLN A 195 8.27 19.91 5.92
CA GLN A 195 8.26 20.74 7.11
C GLN A 195 7.45 20.16 8.27
N LEU A 196 6.45 19.30 7.97
CA LEU A 196 5.60 18.70 8.99
C LEU A 196 5.88 17.21 9.19
N LEU A 197 5.90 16.42 8.10
CA LEU A 197 5.95 14.97 8.20
C LEU A 197 7.38 14.42 8.34
N LYS A 198 8.28 14.79 7.43
CA LYS A 198 9.68 14.31 7.46
C LYS A 198 10.38 14.53 8.82
N PRO A 199 10.20 15.66 9.53
CA PRO A 199 10.77 15.87 10.87
C PRO A 199 10.26 14.92 11.96
N LEU A 200 9.10 14.26 11.74
CA LEU A 200 8.57 13.26 12.68
C LEU A 200 9.19 11.88 12.51
N SER A 201 9.96 11.65 11.44
CA SER A 201 10.63 10.37 11.21
C SER A 201 11.61 10.07 12.35
N GLY A 202 11.61 8.85 12.86
CA GLY A 202 12.47 8.40 13.97
C GLY A 202 12.06 8.91 15.35
N THR A 203 10.99 9.71 15.48
CA THR A 203 10.54 10.25 16.79
C THR A 203 9.57 9.34 17.54
N GLY A 204 9.10 8.26 16.92
CA GLY A 204 8.04 7.39 17.46
C GLY A 204 6.63 7.97 17.40
N LYS A 205 6.43 9.15 16.79
CA LYS A 205 5.15 9.87 16.74
C LYS A 205 4.40 9.72 15.40
N MET A 206 5.03 9.10 14.41
CA MET A 206 4.46 8.89 13.08
C MET A 206 4.44 7.40 12.76
N PHE A 207 3.30 6.92 12.31
CA PHE A 207 3.05 5.53 11.94
C PHE A 207 2.71 5.40 10.47
N CYS A 208 2.89 4.22 9.87
CA CYS A 208 2.36 3.87 8.57
C CYS A 208 1.30 2.77 8.71
N TYR A 209 0.16 3.00 8.08
CA TYR A 209 -0.87 2.00 7.81
C TYR A 209 -0.64 1.46 6.40
N ASP A 210 -0.07 0.27 6.33
CA ASP A 210 0.31 -0.39 5.08
C ASP A 210 -0.90 -1.13 4.51
N SER A 211 -1.39 -0.72 3.34
CA SER A 211 -2.62 -1.27 2.76
C SER A 211 -2.50 -1.47 1.25
N PRO A 212 -3.02 -2.58 0.70
CA PRO A 212 -3.07 -2.83 -0.74
C PRO A 212 -4.24 -2.13 -1.45
N GLU A 213 -5.03 -1.32 -0.72
CA GLU A 213 -6.20 -0.67 -1.27
C GLU A 213 -5.84 0.33 -2.37
N TYR A 214 -6.81 0.61 -3.24
CA TYR A 214 -6.55 1.40 -4.42
C TYR A 214 -6.30 2.87 -4.08
N VAL A 215 -5.10 3.35 -4.38
CA VAL A 215 -4.75 4.78 -4.43
C VAL A 215 -3.85 5.01 -5.64
N LYS A 216 -4.23 5.94 -6.52
CA LYS A 216 -3.45 6.26 -7.73
C LYS A 216 -3.53 7.74 -8.05
N ASP A 217 -2.38 8.40 -8.16
CA ASP A 217 -2.27 9.79 -8.64
C ASP A 217 -2.65 9.89 -10.12
N MET A 218 -3.33 10.99 -10.48
CA MET A 218 -3.77 11.31 -11.83
C MET A 218 -3.02 12.52 -12.40
N GLY A 219 -1.77 12.74 -12.01
CA GLY A 219 -1.00 13.94 -12.37
C GLY A 219 -0.51 14.01 -13.80
N THR A 220 -0.58 12.92 -14.57
CA THR A 220 -0.16 12.86 -15.99
C THR A 220 -1.24 12.22 -16.85
N PRO A 221 -1.27 12.47 -18.19
CA PRO A 221 -2.21 11.83 -19.11
C PRO A 221 -2.24 10.30 -18.99
N ASP A 222 -1.10 9.64 -19.00
CA ASP A 222 -1.01 8.18 -18.93
C ASP A 222 -1.61 7.64 -17.62
N ARG A 223 -1.31 8.28 -16.48
CA ARG A 223 -1.89 7.91 -15.18
C ARG A 223 -3.40 8.13 -15.16
N TYR A 224 -3.88 9.20 -15.75
CA TYR A 224 -5.32 9.46 -15.87
C TYR A 224 -6.03 8.37 -16.68
N TYR A 225 -5.51 8.02 -17.85
CA TYR A 225 -6.10 6.95 -18.67
C TYR A 225 -6.08 5.61 -17.92
N ALA A 226 -4.97 5.26 -17.26
CA ALA A 226 -4.87 4.06 -16.45
C ALA A 226 -5.92 4.03 -15.32
N VAL A 227 -6.16 5.15 -14.62
CA VAL A 227 -7.22 5.25 -13.60
C VAL A 227 -8.61 5.05 -14.22
N CYS A 228 -8.87 5.59 -15.41
CA CYS A 228 -10.15 5.40 -16.10
C CYS A 228 -10.38 3.93 -16.47
N GLU A 229 -9.35 3.22 -16.93
CA GLU A 229 -9.44 1.78 -17.23
C GLU A 229 -9.62 0.96 -15.95
N ASP A 230 -8.85 1.21 -14.89
CA ASP A 230 -9.00 0.55 -13.59
C ASP A 230 -10.42 0.75 -13.03
N PHE A 231 -10.97 1.95 -13.19
CA PHE A 231 -12.33 2.24 -12.73
C PHE A 231 -13.39 1.45 -13.52
N LYS A 232 -13.27 1.40 -14.86
CA LYS A 232 -14.18 0.62 -15.74
C LYS A 232 -14.10 -0.88 -15.46
N ALA A 233 -12.89 -1.38 -15.18
CA ALA A 233 -12.66 -2.78 -14.84
C ALA A 233 -13.15 -3.15 -13.41
N GLY A 234 -13.55 -2.15 -12.59
CA GLY A 234 -14.00 -2.37 -11.22
C GLY A 234 -12.85 -2.56 -10.21
N HIS A 235 -11.60 -2.38 -10.62
CA HIS A 235 -10.42 -2.56 -9.75
C HIS A 235 -10.39 -1.54 -8.62
N VAL A 236 -10.86 -0.31 -8.86
CA VAL A 236 -10.91 0.75 -7.84
C VAL A 236 -11.73 0.31 -6.65
N GLN A 237 -13.00 -0.08 -6.89
CA GLN A 237 -13.91 -0.50 -5.83
C GLN A 237 -13.58 -1.91 -5.31
N GLY A 238 -13.07 -2.77 -6.20
CA GLY A 238 -12.71 -4.15 -5.88
C GLY A 238 -11.63 -4.26 -4.80
N LYS A 239 -10.64 -3.35 -4.81
CA LYS A 239 -9.54 -3.37 -3.84
C LYS A 239 -9.87 -2.78 -2.47
N ASN A 240 -11.06 -2.21 -2.24
CA ASN A 240 -11.48 -1.74 -0.91
C ASN A 240 -11.64 -2.93 0.05
N LEU A 241 -10.95 -2.89 1.20
CA LEU A 241 -10.91 -3.99 2.17
C LEU A 241 -12.24 -4.28 2.89
N LYS A 242 -13.28 -3.49 2.69
CA LYS A 242 -14.65 -3.86 3.04
C LYS A 242 -15.18 -5.02 2.19
N ASN A 243 -14.70 -5.12 0.96
CA ASN A 243 -15.05 -6.19 0.04
C ASN A 243 -14.13 -7.40 0.24
N LYS A 244 -14.62 -8.59 -0.09
CA LYS A 244 -13.78 -9.78 -0.14
C LYS A 244 -12.74 -9.65 -1.25
N GLN A 245 -11.48 -9.82 -0.87
CA GLN A 245 -10.36 -9.78 -1.80
C GLN A 245 -10.08 -11.17 -2.37
N LYS A 246 -9.45 -11.21 -3.54
CA LYS A 246 -8.84 -12.41 -4.11
C LYS A 246 -7.33 -12.28 -4.05
N ALA A 247 -6.62 -13.35 -3.75
CA ALA A 247 -5.17 -13.33 -3.65
C ALA A 247 -4.50 -14.44 -4.46
N ILE A 248 -3.30 -14.15 -4.93
CA ILE A 248 -2.34 -15.13 -5.40
C ILE A 248 -1.22 -15.17 -4.36
N PHE A 249 -1.19 -16.24 -3.59
CA PHE A 249 -0.13 -16.53 -2.64
C PHE A 249 1.02 -17.20 -3.38
N LEU A 250 2.23 -16.68 -3.20
CA LEU A 250 3.46 -17.16 -3.84
C LEU A 250 4.43 -17.66 -2.77
N ASP A 251 5.01 -18.84 -2.95
CA ASP A 251 6.28 -19.13 -2.27
C ASP A 251 7.38 -18.22 -2.82
N ARG A 252 8.49 -18.10 -2.12
CA ARG A 252 9.61 -17.27 -2.52
C ARG A 252 10.68 -18.09 -3.25
N ASP A 253 11.28 -19.04 -2.55
CA ASP A 253 12.44 -19.81 -3.04
C ASP A 253 12.00 -20.88 -4.05
N GLY A 254 12.50 -20.84 -5.27
CA GLY A 254 12.08 -21.73 -6.38
C GLY A 254 10.84 -21.24 -7.13
N THR A 255 10.18 -20.19 -6.64
CA THR A 255 8.98 -19.60 -7.26
C THR A 255 9.22 -18.17 -7.75
N ILE A 256 9.76 -17.30 -6.90
CA ILE A 256 10.11 -15.91 -7.22
C ILE A 256 11.63 -15.81 -7.52
N ASN A 257 12.46 -16.39 -6.67
CA ASN A 257 13.91 -16.43 -6.87
C ASN A 257 14.40 -17.85 -7.14
N LYS A 258 15.55 -17.93 -7.79
CA LYS A 258 16.21 -19.20 -8.06
C LYS A 258 16.43 -19.99 -6.78
N TYR A 259 16.13 -21.26 -6.81
CA TYR A 259 16.32 -22.14 -5.66
C TYR A 259 17.81 -22.43 -5.45
N VAL A 260 18.33 -22.09 -4.27
CA VAL A 260 19.72 -22.31 -3.85
C VAL A 260 19.81 -23.17 -2.58
N GLY A 261 18.75 -23.90 -2.26
CA GLY A 261 18.60 -24.61 -1.00
C GLY A 261 18.17 -23.65 0.13
N PHE A 262 19.08 -23.35 1.04
CA PHE A 262 18.85 -22.35 2.10
C PHE A 262 19.59 -21.06 1.74
N LEU A 263 18.85 -20.05 1.35
CA LEU A 263 19.41 -18.75 1.01
C LEU A 263 19.89 -18.04 2.27
N ARG A 264 21.22 -17.88 2.39
CA ARG A 264 21.87 -17.31 3.57
C ARG A 264 22.46 -15.94 3.33
N ASN A 265 22.72 -15.60 2.07
CA ASN A 265 23.41 -14.38 1.69
C ASN A 265 22.60 -13.62 0.65
N ILE A 266 22.45 -12.31 0.85
CA ILE A 266 21.74 -11.45 -0.08
C ILE A 266 22.28 -11.51 -1.51
N ASN A 267 23.58 -11.80 -1.70
CA ASN A 267 24.20 -11.93 -3.02
C ASN A 267 23.72 -13.17 -3.79
N GLU A 268 23.24 -14.21 -3.09
CA GLU A 268 22.69 -15.42 -3.69
C GLU A 268 21.25 -15.23 -4.21
N PHE A 269 20.58 -14.12 -3.82
CA PHE A 269 19.24 -13.83 -4.27
C PHE A 269 19.25 -13.35 -5.73
N GLU A 270 18.61 -14.10 -6.61
CA GLU A 270 18.45 -13.80 -8.02
C GLU A 270 17.02 -14.12 -8.45
N LEU A 271 16.31 -13.17 -9.08
CA LEU A 271 14.97 -13.43 -9.62
C LEU A 271 15.01 -14.49 -10.72
N ILE A 272 13.96 -15.30 -10.80
CA ILE A 272 13.73 -16.19 -11.93
C ILE A 272 13.30 -15.35 -13.14
N ASP A 273 13.80 -15.68 -14.33
CA ASP A 273 13.48 -14.96 -15.56
C ASP A 273 11.97 -14.91 -15.82
N GLY A 274 11.46 -13.72 -16.15
CA GLY A 274 10.04 -13.48 -16.43
C GLY A 274 9.12 -13.37 -15.20
N VAL A 275 9.65 -13.52 -13.98
CA VAL A 275 8.85 -13.42 -12.74
C VAL A 275 8.32 -12.01 -12.53
N SER A 276 9.11 -10.97 -12.78
CA SER A 276 8.65 -9.59 -12.65
C SER A 276 7.47 -9.30 -13.59
N GLU A 277 7.53 -9.76 -14.85
CA GLU A 277 6.44 -9.62 -15.81
C GLU A 277 5.16 -10.34 -15.35
N ALA A 278 5.32 -11.56 -14.83
CA ALA A 278 4.21 -12.35 -14.32
C ALA A 278 3.54 -11.66 -13.11
N ILE A 279 4.32 -11.22 -12.13
CA ILE A 279 3.81 -10.51 -10.95
C ILE A 279 3.14 -9.20 -11.37
N LYS A 280 3.70 -8.43 -12.31
CA LYS A 280 3.06 -7.23 -12.83
C LYS A 280 1.67 -7.51 -13.42
N LYS A 281 1.52 -8.55 -14.22
CA LYS A 281 0.21 -8.97 -14.74
C LYS A 281 -0.74 -9.40 -13.62
N MET A 282 -0.25 -10.06 -12.55
CA MET A 282 -1.04 -10.37 -11.37
C MET A 282 -1.52 -9.09 -10.66
N ASN A 283 -0.66 -8.07 -10.50
CA ASN A 283 -1.04 -6.79 -9.91
C ASN A 283 -2.13 -6.07 -10.74
N GLU A 284 -2.13 -6.24 -12.07
CA GLU A 284 -3.10 -5.65 -13.00
C GLU A 284 -4.42 -6.44 -13.07
N SER A 285 -4.44 -7.70 -12.61
CA SER A 285 -5.61 -8.60 -12.69
C SER A 285 -6.64 -8.45 -11.57
N GLY A 286 -6.38 -7.54 -10.62
CA GLY A 286 -7.24 -7.32 -9.46
C GLY A 286 -7.06 -8.33 -8.33
N TYR A 287 -6.09 -9.24 -8.41
CA TYR A 287 -5.66 -10.08 -7.29
C TYR A 287 -4.63 -9.34 -6.43
N LEU A 288 -4.63 -9.62 -5.12
CA LEU A 288 -3.51 -9.28 -4.26
C LEU A 288 -2.38 -10.28 -4.48
N THR A 289 -1.15 -9.81 -4.60
CA THR A 289 0.04 -10.65 -4.72
C THR A 289 0.74 -10.73 -3.38
N ILE A 290 0.74 -11.91 -2.75
CA ILE A 290 1.20 -12.09 -1.37
C ILE A 290 2.26 -13.19 -1.31
N VAL A 291 3.41 -12.89 -0.74
CA VAL A 291 4.47 -13.87 -0.50
C VAL A 291 4.23 -14.58 0.82
N VAL A 292 4.32 -15.93 0.82
CA VAL A 292 4.22 -16.80 1.99
C VAL A 292 5.35 -17.83 1.98
N THR A 293 6.38 -17.65 2.81
CA THR A 293 7.61 -18.42 2.71
C THR A 293 8.11 -19.01 4.04
N ASN A 294 8.65 -20.21 4.00
CA ASN A 294 9.33 -20.83 5.16
C ASN A 294 10.80 -20.41 5.18
N GLN A 295 11.24 -19.75 6.23
CA GLN A 295 12.62 -19.29 6.41
C GLN A 295 13.30 -19.89 7.65
N PRO A 296 13.59 -21.19 7.62
CA PRO A 296 14.18 -21.90 8.78
C PRO A 296 15.62 -21.48 9.11
N VAL A 297 16.28 -20.76 8.20
CA VAL A 297 17.64 -20.21 8.38
C VAL A 297 17.74 -19.31 9.62
N ILE A 298 16.65 -18.62 9.98
CA ILE A 298 16.55 -17.82 11.21
C ILE A 298 16.65 -18.71 12.45
N ALA A 299 15.79 -19.76 12.54
CA ALA A 299 15.82 -20.69 13.66
C ALA A 299 17.13 -21.47 13.77
N ARG A 300 17.85 -21.67 12.66
CA ARG A 300 19.17 -22.32 12.62
C ARG A 300 20.31 -21.39 13.03
N GLY A 301 20.04 -20.08 13.21
CA GLY A 301 21.08 -19.09 13.52
C GLY A 301 22.00 -18.75 12.35
N GLU A 302 21.61 -19.14 11.13
CA GLU A 302 22.41 -18.95 9.91
C GLU A 302 22.21 -17.56 9.29
N VAL A 303 21.08 -16.91 9.60
CA VAL A 303 20.68 -15.56 9.12
C VAL A 303 20.01 -14.81 10.27
N SER A 304 20.26 -13.51 10.40
CA SER A 304 19.54 -12.64 11.33
C SER A 304 18.19 -12.20 10.75
N PHE A 305 17.32 -11.60 11.57
CA PHE A 305 16.08 -11.01 11.08
C PHE A 305 16.34 -9.84 10.14
N GLU A 306 17.35 -9.02 10.44
CA GLU A 306 17.77 -7.88 9.64
C GLU A 306 18.32 -8.32 8.27
N GLU A 307 19.16 -9.37 8.23
CA GLU A 307 19.66 -9.92 6.97
C GLU A 307 18.53 -10.52 6.11
N LEU A 308 17.53 -11.16 6.73
CA LEU A 308 16.36 -11.64 6.01
C LEU A 308 15.51 -10.47 5.46
N GLU A 309 15.35 -9.40 6.25
CA GLU A 309 14.68 -8.18 5.79
C GLU A 309 15.40 -7.56 4.58
N ASP A 310 16.74 -7.50 4.59
CA ASP A 310 17.53 -7.02 3.46
C ASP A 310 17.34 -7.90 2.21
N ILE A 311 17.24 -9.22 2.36
CA ILE A 311 16.91 -10.14 1.24
C ILE A 311 15.52 -9.84 0.69
N HIS A 312 14.52 -9.62 1.54
CA HIS A 312 13.17 -9.24 1.12
C HIS A 312 13.15 -7.86 0.46
N ASN A 313 13.88 -6.89 1.00
CA ASN A 313 14.04 -5.58 0.40
C ASN A 313 14.69 -5.64 -0.99
N LYS A 314 15.68 -6.54 -1.19
CA LYS A 314 16.25 -6.80 -2.51
C LYS A 314 15.20 -7.32 -3.49
N MET A 315 14.38 -8.29 -3.07
CA MET A 315 13.28 -8.81 -3.86
C MET A 315 12.32 -7.69 -4.31
N GLU A 316 11.80 -6.92 -3.36
CA GLU A 316 10.85 -5.83 -3.67
C GLU A 316 11.49 -4.75 -4.55
N THR A 317 12.77 -4.40 -4.33
CA THR A 317 13.50 -3.43 -5.16
C THR A 317 13.66 -3.93 -6.60
N LEU A 318 14.03 -5.19 -6.78
CA LEU A 318 14.22 -5.77 -8.12
C LEU A 318 12.89 -5.85 -8.88
N LEU A 319 11.83 -6.32 -8.24
CA LEU A 319 10.48 -6.32 -8.81
C LEU A 319 10.02 -4.91 -9.19
N GLY A 320 10.26 -3.93 -8.31
CA GLY A 320 9.87 -2.53 -8.51
C GLY A 320 10.57 -1.86 -9.71
N LYS A 321 11.77 -2.30 -10.10
CA LYS A 321 12.47 -1.82 -11.32
C LYS A 321 11.67 -2.14 -12.58
N ASP A 322 10.94 -3.26 -12.59
CA ASP A 322 10.14 -3.73 -13.71
C ASP A 322 8.65 -3.33 -13.58
N GLY A 323 8.31 -2.58 -12.52
CA GLY A 323 6.96 -2.10 -12.25
C GLY A 323 6.05 -3.16 -11.59
N ALA A 324 6.62 -4.23 -11.05
CA ALA A 324 5.92 -5.23 -10.25
C ALA A 324 6.04 -4.92 -8.75
N TYR A 325 5.09 -5.39 -7.95
CA TYR A 325 5.10 -5.18 -6.50
C TYR A 325 4.40 -6.31 -5.73
N ILE A 326 4.68 -6.37 -4.44
CA ILE A 326 4.07 -7.32 -3.49
C ILE A 326 3.14 -6.55 -2.56
N ASP A 327 1.89 -7.00 -2.45
CA ASP A 327 0.88 -6.40 -1.56
C ASP A 327 1.11 -6.80 -0.09
N GLY A 328 1.65 -7.99 0.15
CA GLY A 328 1.97 -8.48 1.49
C GLY A 328 3.05 -9.55 1.49
N LEU A 329 3.78 -9.67 2.60
CA LEU A 329 4.80 -10.68 2.77
C LEU A 329 4.70 -11.28 4.17
N TYR A 330 4.59 -12.60 4.23
CA TYR A 330 4.54 -13.40 5.46
C TYR A 330 5.62 -14.46 5.40
N TYR A 331 6.34 -14.64 6.50
CA TYR A 331 7.34 -15.70 6.59
C TYR A 331 7.26 -16.44 7.91
N CYS A 332 7.70 -17.68 7.91
CA CYS A 332 7.83 -18.50 9.10
C CYS A 332 9.32 -18.66 9.45
N PRO A 333 9.81 -18.10 10.57
CA PRO A 333 11.20 -18.25 11.00
C PRO A 333 11.45 -19.57 11.75
N HIS A 334 10.42 -20.32 12.11
CA HIS A 334 10.50 -21.48 12.99
C HIS A 334 10.98 -22.74 12.27
N HIS A 335 11.64 -23.63 13.05
CA HIS A 335 12.05 -24.96 12.59
C HIS A 335 12.09 -25.94 13.77
N PRO A 336 11.27 -27.02 13.80
CA PRO A 336 11.16 -27.87 14.99
C PRO A 336 12.41 -28.72 15.29
N HIS A 337 13.20 -29.07 14.25
CA HIS A 337 14.36 -29.92 14.46
C HIS A 337 15.52 -29.15 15.07
N LYS A 338 16.13 -29.75 16.11
CA LYS A 338 17.27 -29.22 16.89
C LYS A 338 18.59 -29.80 16.40
N GLY A 339 19.72 -29.26 16.88
CA GLY A 339 21.06 -29.80 16.64
C GLY A 339 21.87 -29.03 15.58
N TYR A 340 21.51 -27.77 15.33
CA TYR A 340 22.29 -26.86 14.48
C TYR A 340 23.19 -25.98 15.35
N GLU A 341 24.45 -25.82 14.96
CA GLU A 341 25.37 -24.92 15.66
C GLU A 341 24.86 -23.47 15.53
N GLY A 342 24.80 -22.73 16.64
CA GLY A 342 24.30 -21.36 16.67
C GLY A 342 22.76 -21.23 16.57
N GLU A 343 22.02 -22.34 16.66
CA GLU A 343 20.56 -22.30 16.58
C GLU A 343 19.92 -21.41 17.66
N ARG A 344 18.73 -20.87 17.34
CA ARG A 344 17.92 -20.07 18.24
C ARG A 344 16.87 -20.96 18.93
N PRO A 345 17.06 -21.33 20.20
CA PRO A 345 16.19 -22.29 20.89
C PRO A 345 14.72 -21.86 20.93
N GLU A 346 14.45 -20.57 21.06
CA GLU A 346 13.11 -19.97 21.10
C GLU A 346 12.32 -20.13 19.80
N LEU A 347 13.01 -20.34 18.67
CA LEU A 347 12.40 -20.57 17.37
C LEU A 347 12.37 -22.06 16.98
N LYS A 348 12.91 -22.93 17.82
CA LYS A 348 12.91 -24.40 17.62
C LYS A 348 11.62 -25.03 18.13
N ILE A 349 10.52 -24.58 17.56
CA ILE A 349 9.16 -24.97 17.95
C ILE A 349 8.34 -25.44 16.76
N GLU A 350 7.33 -26.25 17.00
CA GLU A 350 6.22 -26.41 16.08
C GLU A 350 5.33 -25.17 16.16
N CYS A 351 4.86 -24.71 15.00
CA CYS A 351 4.03 -23.51 14.91
C CYS A 351 2.94 -23.68 13.85
N GLU A 352 1.93 -22.82 13.86
CA GLU A 352 0.86 -22.83 12.86
C GLU A 352 1.22 -22.11 11.56
N CYS A 353 2.28 -21.27 11.58
CA CYS A 353 2.68 -20.49 10.40
C CYS A 353 3.50 -21.28 9.39
N ARG A 354 4.20 -22.35 9.79
CA ARG A 354 5.08 -23.12 8.90
C ARG A 354 4.28 -23.99 7.92
N LYS A 355 4.44 -23.77 6.61
CA LYS A 355 3.92 -24.67 5.58
C LYS A 355 4.43 -26.11 5.81
N PRO A 356 3.60 -27.15 5.74
CA PRO A 356 2.29 -27.22 5.10
C PRO A 356 1.09 -26.74 5.92
N LYS A 357 1.28 -26.20 7.12
CA LYS A 357 0.17 -25.59 7.89
C LYS A 357 -0.24 -24.26 7.24
N PRO A 358 -1.53 -23.91 7.27
CA PRO A 358 -2.08 -22.77 6.52
C PRO A 358 -1.94 -21.41 7.23
N GLY A 359 -1.26 -21.33 8.38
CA GLY A 359 -1.33 -20.17 9.27
C GLY A 359 -0.95 -18.84 8.64
N MET A 360 0.04 -18.79 7.72
CA MET A 360 0.39 -17.57 6.99
C MET A 360 -0.73 -17.11 6.05
N LEU A 361 -1.37 -18.04 5.33
CA LEU A 361 -2.49 -17.75 4.44
C LEU A 361 -3.72 -17.26 5.23
N LEU A 362 -4.02 -17.91 6.37
CA LEU A 362 -5.11 -17.52 7.26
C LEU A 362 -4.88 -16.14 7.87
N LYS A 363 -3.62 -15.83 8.26
CA LYS A 363 -3.26 -14.50 8.76
C LYS A 363 -3.48 -13.44 7.68
N ALA A 364 -2.96 -13.65 6.49
CA ALA A 364 -3.16 -12.73 5.36
C ALA A 364 -4.64 -12.55 5.02
N SER A 365 -5.44 -13.64 5.05
CA SER A 365 -6.89 -13.58 4.84
C SER A 365 -7.58 -12.69 5.86
N LYS A 366 -7.18 -12.72 7.11
CA LYS A 366 -7.71 -11.84 8.16
C LYS A 366 -7.25 -10.39 7.96
N ASP A 367 -5.96 -10.19 7.67
CA ASP A 367 -5.36 -8.86 7.53
C ASP A 367 -5.98 -8.10 6.33
N PHE A 368 -6.22 -8.78 5.22
CA PHE A 368 -6.70 -8.17 3.96
C PHE A 368 -8.11 -8.59 3.53
N ASN A 369 -8.91 -9.19 4.43
CA ASN A 369 -10.28 -9.65 4.13
C ASN A 369 -10.37 -10.57 2.89
N ILE A 370 -9.42 -11.51 2.71
CA ILE A 370 -9.34 -12.38 1.54
C ILE A 370 -10.35 -13.53 1.63
N ASP A 371 -10.98 -13.84 0.50
CA ASP A 371 -11.71 -15.08 0.27
C ASP A 371 -10.74 -16.15 -0.27
N LEU A 372 -10.35 -17.07 0.59
CA LEU A 372 -9.40 -18.13 0.24
C LEU A 372 -9.94 -19.07 -0.84
N SER A 373 -11.27 -19.28 -0.89
CA SER A 373 -11.90 -20.18 -1.88
C SER A 373 -11.78 -19.68 -3.33
N THR A 374 -11.57 -18.37 -3.51
CA THR A 374 -11.38 -17.73 -4.81
C THR A 374 -9.91 -17.36 -5.07
N SER A 375 -9.01 -17.81 -4.20
CA SER A 375 -7.59 -17.46 -4.21
C SER A 375 -6.74 -18.66 -4.63
N TRP A 376 -5.46 -18.37 -4.96
CA TRP A 376 -4.48 -19.34 -5.42
C TRP A 376 -3.30 -19.44 -4.46
N MET A 377 -2.78 -20.65 -4.26
CA MET A 377 -1.44 -20.87 -3.69
C MET A 377 -0.55 -21.49 -4.74
N ILE A 378 0.59 -20.84 -5.03
CA ILE A 378 1.56 -21.25 -6.05
C ILE A 378 2.93 -21.45 -5.39
N GLY A 379 3.53 -22.58 -5.64
CA GLY A 379 4.87 -22.92 -5.15
C GLY A 379 5.50 -24.04 -5.93
N ASP A 380 6.74 -24.40 -5.59
CA ASP A 380 7.53 -25.44 -6.26
C ASP A 380 7.56 -26.75 -5.47
N GLY A 381 6.98 -26.81 -4.28
CA GLY A 381 7.06 -27.94 -3.36
C GLY A 381 5.73 -28.46 -2.81
N GLU A 382 5.79 -29.69 -2.26
CA GLU A 382 4.64 -30.34 -1.61
C GLU A 382 4.04 -29.51 -0.48
N ASN A 383 4.91 -28.85 0.32
CA ASN A 383 4.46 -28.02 1.44
C ASN A 383 3.56 -26.86 1.02
N ASP A 384 3.78 -26.32 -0.19
CA ASP A 384 2.99 -25.21 -0.74
C ASP A 384 1.61 -25.69 -1.14
N ILE A 385 1.55 -26.81 -1.85
CA ILE A 385 0.32 -27.42 -2.29
C ILE A 385 -0.54 -27.81 -1.09
N LEU A 386 0.04 -28.47 -0.09
CA LEU A 386 -0.67 -28.84 1.12
C LEU A 386 -1.14 -27.63 1.93
N ALA A 387 -0.32 -26.57 2.04
CA ALA A 387 -0.71 -25.34 2.72
C ALA A 387 -1.90 -24.66 2.02
N GLY A 388 -1.89 -24.59 0.67
CA GLY A 388 -2.99 -24.08 -0.12
C GLY A 388 -4.28 -24.87 0.08
N LYS A 389 -4.23 -26.20 0.00
CA LYS A 389 -5.37 -27.08 0.26
C LYS A 389 -5.91 -26.93 1.69
N ASN A 390 -5.03 -26.91 2.68
CA ASN A 390 -5.39 -26.75 4.08
C ASN A 390 -6.03 -25.39 4.37
N ALA A 391 -5.70 -24.36 3.56
CA ALA A 391 -6.33 -23.05 3.61
C ALA A 391 -7.63 -22.94 2.81
N GLY A 392 -7.92 -23.92 1.94
CA GLY A 392 -9.09 -23.89 1.03
C GLY A 392 -8.85 -23.09 -0.26
N CYS A 393 -7.59 -22.85 -0.64
CA CYS A 393 -7.21 -22.23 -1.91
C CYS A 393 -7.14 -23.25 -3.05
N LYS A 394 -7.25 -22.77 -4.28
CA LYS A 394 -6.77 -23.51 -5.46
C LYS A 394 -5.24 -23.54 -5.44
N THR A 395 -4.66 -24.62 -5.99
CA THR A 395 -3.22 -24.88 -5.88
C THR A 395 -2.56 -25.05 -7.25
N VAL A 396 -1.36 -24.46 -7.38
CA VAL A 396 -0.57 -24.56 -8.60
C VAL A 396 0.85 -24.98 -8.24
N LEU A 397 1.34 -26.05 -8.86
CA LEU A 397 2.73 -26.47 -8.75
C LEU A 397 3.55 -25.92 -9.91
N ILE A 398 4.67 -25.29 -9.60
CA ILE A 398 5.75 -25.03 -10.56
C ILE A 398 6.69 -26.23 -10.53
N GLY A 399 6.57 -27.11 -11.51
CA GLY A 399 7.35 -28.35 -11.54
C GLY A 399 6.70 -29.43 -12.36
N ASN A 400 7.01 -30.71 -12.03
CA ASN A 400 6.49 -31.88 -12.75
C ASN A 400 6.00 -33.00 -11.81
N GLN A 401 6.04 -32.79 -10.51
CA GLN A 401 5.56 -33.75 -9.52
C GLN A 401 4.03 -33.69 -9.41
N ASP A 402 3.45 -34.74 -8.85
CA ASP A 402 2.03 -34.80 -8.55
C ASP A 402 1.82 -34.85 -7.02
N TYR A 403 1.33 -33.75 -6.47
CA TYR A 403 0.88 -33.61 -5.08
C TYR A 403 -0.64 -33.39 -5.03
N GLN A 404 -1.33 -33.80 -6.10
CA GLN A 404 -2.78 -33.62 -6.31
C GLN A 404 -3.18 -32.13 -6.35
N GLN A 405 -2.32 -31.25 -6.88
CA GLN A 405 -2.60 -29.86 -7.14
C GLN A 405 -3.65 -29.70 -8.25
N ASP A 406 -4.32 -28.54 -8.29
CA ASP A 406 -5.32 -28.24 -9.32
C ASP A 406 -4.68 -28.01 -10.69
N TYR A 407 -3.48 -27.39 -10.73
CA TYR A 407 -2.75 -27.11 -11.96
C TYR A 407 -1.24 -27.34 -11.78
N THR A 408 -0.61 -27.72 -12.89
CA THR A 408 0.86 -27.81 -12.99
C THR A 408 1.33 -26.92 -14.13
N VAL A 409 2.35 -26.12 -13.87
CA VAL A 409 2.98 -25.20 -14.83
C VAL A 409 4.50 -25.26 -14.72
N SER A 410 5.20 -24.80 -15.75
CA SER A 410 6.66 -24.70 -15.74
C SER A 410 7.18 -23.39 -15.13
N SER A 411 6.34 -22.38 -15.01
CA SER A 411 6.72 -21.06 -14.51
C SER A 411 5.51 -20.21 -14.10
N LEU A 412 5.76 -19.13 -13.34
CA LEU A 412 4.72 -18.12 -13.06
C LEU A 412 4.18 -17.46 -14.32
N LYS A 413 5.02 -17.29 -15.35
CA LYS A 413 4.60 -16.75 -16.65
C LYS A 413 3.55 -17.65 -17.29
N GLU A 414 3.80 -18.97 -17.33
CA GLU A 414 2.83 -19.92 -17.88
C GLU A 414 1.50 -19.88 -17.10
N PHE A 415 1.54 -19.77 -15.77
CA PHE A 415 0.32 -19.63 -14.97
C PHE A 415 -0.49 -18.41 -15.39
N VAL A 416 0.14 -17.26 -15.51
CA VAL A 416 -0.55 -16.01 -15.88
C VAL A 416 -1.13 -16.10 -17.29
N ASP A 417 -0.39 -16.66 -18.24
CA ASP A 417 -0.82 -16.75 -19.65
C ASP A 417 -1.96 -17.76 -19.88
N ARG A 418 -2.11 -18.77 -19.00
CA ARG A 418 -3.09 -19.87 -19.17
C ARG A 418 -4.28 -19.85 -18.22
N VAL A 419 -4.14 -19.26 -17.04
CA VAL A 419 -5.10 -19.43 -15.95
C VAL A 419 -5.67 -18.10 -15.47
N LEU A 420 -4.91 -17.02 -15.58
CA LEU A 420 -5.32 -15.68 -15.15
C LEU A 420 -5.92 -14.87 -16.29
#